data_a6107b7a0a1dfaf5189858292a507dcf
#
_entry.id   a6107b7a0a1dfaf5189858292a507dcf
#
_cell.length_a   1.000
_cell.length_b   1.000
_cell.length_c   1.000
_cell.angle_alpha   90.00
_cell.angle_beta   90.00
_cell.angle_gamma   90.00
#
_symmetry.space_group_name_H-M   'P 1'
#
loop_
_entity.id
_entity.type
_entity.pdbx_description
1 polymer ?
#
loop_
_entity_poly.entity_id
_entity_poly.type
_entity_poly.pdbx_seq_one_letter_code
_entity_poly.pdbx_strand_id
1 'polypeptide(L)'
;KWFEDGQVKEEAFYYAGKLDSSYSSWYSNGSKKEEGDYFRGIQNGHWTFWHENGELKRDGSYSDGEMDGIWVEYAADGNSIQRSRYDEGLFLYDLHWGPKELYTRAQKLRKKNIESSVLVLDNIVNSFKESKYATRSQFLKAEIYMNDLKDYNAAIREYKAVVKLFPTSAQAQDSQYMVSYIYGSVLENRKQAKKEYKTFLKKYPSSRLVSAVRLELKQLNSRMARK
;
A
#
# COMPACT_ATOMS: atom_id res chain seq x y z
N LYS A 1 -7.68 36.55 -15.97
CA LYS A 1 -6.88 36.95 -17.15
C LYS A 1 -7.69 36.72 -18.41
N TRP A 2 -7.37 37.43 -19.51
CA TRP A 2 -8.05 37.30 -20.80
C TRP A 2 -7.05 37.05 -21.92
N PHE A 3 -7.50 36.44 -22.98
CA PHE A 3 -6.82 36.40 -24.27
C PHE A 3 -6.90 37.74 -24.99
N GLU A 4 -6.10 37.95 -26.05
CA GLU A 4 -6.07 39.17 -26.84
C GLU A 4 -7.42 39.46 -27.54
N ASP A 5 -8.20 38.43 -27.84
CA ASP A 5 -9.54 38.52 -28.43
C ASP A 5 -10.65 38.80 -27.40
N GLY A 6 -10.30 38.96 -26.12
CA GLY A 6 -11.21 39.27 -25.03
C GLY A 6 -11.89 38.08 -24.38
N GLN A 7 -11.60 36.84 -24.82
CA GLN A 7 -12.10 35.64 -24.14
C GLN A 7 -11.39 35.40 -22.80
N VAL A 8 -12.09 34.78 -21.85
CA VAL A 8 -11.51 34.45 -20.54
C VAL A 8 -10.43 33.37 -20.74
N LYS A 9 -9.24 33.67 -20.22
CA LYS A 9 -8.10 32.77 -20.21
C LYS A 9 -7.94 32.05 -18.88
N GLU A 10 -8.21 32.78 -17.79
CA GLU A 10 -8.00 32.27 -16.43
C GLU A 10 -8.92 33.00 -15.46
N GLU A 11 -9.60 32.24 -14.60
CA GLU A 11 -10.27 32.72 -13.39
C GLU A 11 -9.61 32.11 -12.18
N ALA A 12 -9.29 32.94 -11.19
CA ALA A 12 -8.57 32.48 -10.02
C ALA A 12 -8.85 33.42 -8.83
N PHE A 13 -8.91 32.85 -7.65
CA PHE A 13 -8.98 33.60 -6.41
C PHE A 13 -7.59 33.67 -5.77
N TYR A 14 -7.33 34.82 -5.12
CA TYR A 14 -6.06 35.09 -4.45
C TYR A 14 -6.31 35.54 -3.01
N TYR A 15 -5.54 34.93 -2.08
CA TYR A 15 -5.46 35.37 -0.71
C TYR A 15 -4.01 35.66 -0.34
N ALA A 16 -3.76 36.86 0.24
CA ALA A 16 -2.41 37.32 0.58
C ALA A 16 -1.40 37.20 -0.59
N GLY A 17 -1.83 37.45 -1.84
CA GLY A 17 -0.99 37.40 -3.05
C GLY A 17 -0.71 35.98 -3.59
N LYS A 18 -1.28 34.94 -3.01
CA LYS A 18 -1.17 33.58 -3.48
C LYS A 18 -2.52 33.07 -4.00
N LEU A 19 -2.49 32.17 -4.99
CA LEU A 19 -3.68 31.43 -5.41
C LEU A 19 -4.29 30.71 -4.20
N ASP A 20 -5.60 30.87 -4.02
CA ASP A 20 -6.32 30.25 -2.90
C ASP A 20 -7.77 30.02 -3.30
N SER A 21 -8.35 28.82 -2.99
CA SER A 21 -9.66 28.42 -3.47
C SER A 21 -9.67 28.07 -4.98
N SER A 22 -10.81 28.22 -5.65
CA SER A 22 -11.04 27.71 -7.01
C SER A 22 -10.17 28.39 -8.08
N TYR A 23 -9.77 27.57 -9.02
CA TYR A 23 -9.01 27.96 -10.20
C TYR A 23 -9.62 27.30 -11.45
N SER A 24 -9.73 28.05 -12.55
CA SER A 24 -10.10 27.55 -13.86
C SER A 24 -9.31 28.24 -14.96
N SER A 25 -8.93 27.50 -16.00
CA SER A 25 -8.33 28.07 -17.20
C SER A 25 -8.96 27.50 -18.47
N TRP A 26 -8.82 28.24 -19.57
CA TRP A 26 -9.41 27.90 -20.87
C TRP A 26 -8.37 27.93 -21.99
N TYR A 27 -8.60 27.19 -23.02
CA TYR A 27 -7.91 27.29 -24.30
C TYR A 27 -8.39 28.51 -25.09
N SER A 28 -7.63 28.90 -26.11
CA SER A 28 -7.99 30.06 -26.99
C SER A 28 -9.24 29.84 -27.83
N ASN A 29 -9.67 28.57 -28.01
CA ASN A 29 -10.95 28.21 -28.66
C ASN A 29 -12.16 28.30 -27.71
N GLY A 30 -11.96 28.70 -26.45
CA GLY A 30 -13.00 28.82 -25.43
C GLY A 30 -13.31 27.53 -24.67
N SER A 31 -12.75 26.38 -25.05
CA SER A 31 -12.93 25.15 -24.29
C SER A 31 -12.17 25.18 -22.97
N LYS A 32 -12.72 24.55 -21.92
CA LYS A 32 -12.06 24.46 -20.61
C LYS A 32 -10.75 23.67 -20.75
N LYS A 33 -9.69 24.12 -20.06
CA LYS A 33 -8.37 23.47 -20.07
C LYS A 33 -8.08 22.72 -18.78
N GLU A 34 -8.35 23.37 -17.65
CA GLU A 34 -8.15 22.77 -16.34
C GLU A 34 -8.99 23.46 -15.28
N GLU A 35 -9.37 22.71 -14.24
CA GLU A 35 -9.98 23.27 -13.03
C GLU A 35 -9.58 22.48 -11.80
N GLY A 36 -9.61 23.14 -10.64
CA GLY A 36 -9.31 22.57 -9.33
C GLY A 36 -9.16 23.66 -8.30
N ASP A 37 -8.66 23.28 -7.15
CA ASP A 37 -8.46 24.20 -6.03
C ASP A 37 -6.98 24.40 -5.71
N TYR A 38 -6.66 25.60 -5.24
CA TYR A 38 -5.38 25.91 -4.62
C TYR A 38 -5.58 26.18 -3.14
N PHE A 39 -4.62 25.78 -2.34
CA PHE A 39 -4.49 26.19 -0.95
C PHE A 39 -3.13 26.85 -0.74
N ARG A 40 -3.13 28.16 -0.43
CA ARG A 40 -1.92 28.98 -0.23
C ARG A 40 -0.91 28.92 -1.39
N GLY A 41 -1.38 28.80 -2.61
CA GLY A 41 -0.56 28.74 -3.82
C GLY A 41 -0.15 27.35 -4.24
N ILE A 42 -0.63 26.30 -3.57
CA ILE A 42 -0.30 24.89 -3.83
C ILE A 42 -1.57 24.18 -4.29
N GLN A 43 -1.49 23.35 -5.35
CA GLN A 43 -2.61 22.54 -5.83
C GLN A 43 -3.06 21.60 -4.71
N ASN A 44 -4.39 21.54 -4.47
CA ASN A 44 -4.97 20.69 -3.43
C ASN A 44 -6.37 20.22 -3.84
N GLY A 45 -6.78 19.03 -3.38
CA GLY A 45 -8.08 18.48 -3.74
C GLY A 45 -8.17 17.96 -5.16
N HIS A 46 -9.40 17.90 -5.68
CA HIS A 46 -9.67 17.31 -6.99
C HIS A 46 -9.30 18.26 -8.13
N TRP A 47 -8.68 17.71 -9.18
CA TRP A 47 -8.28 18.43 -10.38
C TRP A 47 -8.72 17.68 -11.63
N THR A 48 -9.28 18.42 -12.58
CA THR A 48 -9.70 17.93 -13.89
C THR A 48 -9.02 18.73 -14.99
N PHE A 49 -8.54 18.02 -16.00
CA PHE A 49 -7.87 18.57 -17.18
C PHE A 49 -8.58 18.11 -18.42
N TRP A 50 -8.68 18.95 -19.44
CA TRP A 50 -9.32 18.65 -20.73
C TRP A 50 -8.35 18.80 -21.89
N HIS A 51 -8.62 18.09 -22.97
CA HIS A 51 -8.05 18.37 -24.28
C HIS A 51 -8.69 19.60 -24.92
N GLU A 52 -8.05 20.15 -25.93
CA GLU A 52 -8.56 21.35 -26.64
C GLU A 52 -9.91 21.10 -27.36
N ASN A 53 -10.23 19.84 -27.67
CA ASN A 53 -11.51 19.43 -28.22
C ASN A 53 -12.64 19.29 -27.17
N GLY A 54 -12.35 19.57 -25.89
CA GLY A 54 -13.29 19.51 -24.78
C GLY A 54 -13.42 18.13 -24.10
N GLU A 55 -12.81 17.09 -24.64
CA GLU A 55 -12.79 15.76 -23.99
C GLU A 55 -11.86 15.76 -22.78
N LEU A 56 -12.18 14.91 -21.78
CA LEU A 56 -11.31 14.72 -20.61
C LEU A 56 -9.91 14.29 -21.04
N LYS A 57 -8.90 14.87 -20.42
CA LYS A 57 -7.49 14.54 -20.61
C LYS A 57 -6.91 13.81 -19.41
N ARG A 58 -7.17 14.30 -18.21
CA ARG A 58 -6.67 13.73 -16.97
C ARG A 58 -7.54 14.15 -15.79
N ASP A 59 -7.74 13.23 -14.86
CA ASP A 59 -8.58 13.44 -13.69
C ASP A 59 -7.94 12.77 -12.46
N GLY A 60 -7.92 13.46 -11.31
CA GLY A 60 -7.32 12.96 -10.08
C GLY A 60 -7.26 13.99 -8.97
N SER A 61 -6.50 13.71 -7.94
CA SER A 61 -6.37 14.63 -6.80
C SER A 61 -4.91 14.94 -6.47
N TYR A 62 -4.68 16.14 -5.96
CA TYR A 62 -3.43 16.57 -5.35
C TYR A 62 -3.60 16.67 -3.83
N SER A 63 -2.54 16.33 -3.11
CA SER A 63 -2.35 16.64 -1.69
C SER A 63 -1.04 17.41 -1.57
N ASP A 64 -1.09 18.62 -1.03
CA ASP A 64 0.07 19.51 -0.87
C ASP A 64 0.94 19.68 -2.14
N GLY A 65 0.30 19.71 -3.32
CA GLY A 65 0.96 19.88 -4.62
C GLY A 65 1.46 18.60 -5.28
N GLU A 66 1.35 17.47 -4.61
CA GLU A 66 1.77 16.18 -5.11
C GLU A 66 0.57 15.32 -5.53
N MET A 67 0.72 14.54 -6.62
CA MET A 67 -0.33 13.63 -7.07
C MET A 67 -0.64 12.60 -5.99
N ASP A 68 -1.91 12.46 -5.61
CA ASP A 68 -2.35 11.48 -4.63
C ASP A 68 -3.60 10.72 -5.10
N GLY A 69 -3.76 9.49 -4.63
CA GLY A 69 -4.91 8.67 -5.02
C GLY A 69 -4.82 8.09 -6.42
N ILE A 70 -5.98 7.92 -7.04
CA ILE A 70 -6.10 7.38 -8.41
C ILE A 70 -6.13 8.54 -9.40
N TRP A 71 -5.29 8.44 -10.40
CA TRP A 71 -5.27 9.30 -11.57
C TRP A 71 -5.69 8.51 -12.81
N VAL A 72 -6.54 9.12 -13.62
CA VAL A 72 -7.00 8.55 -14.89
C VAL A 72 -6.55 9.46 -16.01
N GLU A 73 -5.96 8.88 -17.05
CA GLU A 73 -5.60 9.59 -18.29
C GLU A 73 -6.49 9.09 -19.43
N TYR A 74 -6.88 10.02 -20.30
CA TYR A 74 -7.75 9.79 -21.44
C TYR A 74 -7.10 10.28 -22.74
N ALA A 75 -7.30 9.54 -23.81
CA ALA A 75 -6.98 10.00 -25.15
C ALA A 75 -7.97 11.09 -25.60
N ALA A 76 -7.61 11.83 -26.65
CA ALA A 76 -8.47 12.88 -27.19
C ALA A 76 -9.79 12.36 -27.83
N ASP A 77 -9.95 11.06 -28.00
CA ASP A 77 -11.19 10.39 -28.41
C ASP A 77 -12.09 10.01 -27.22
N GLY A 78 -11.71 10.38 -25.99
CA GLY A 78 -12.44 10.11 -24.76
C GLY A 78 -12.17 8.73 -24.13
N ASN A 79 -11.36 7.86 -24.77
CA ASN A 79 -11.05 6.56 -24.22
C ASN A 79 -10.01 6.67 -23.07
N SER A 80 -10.25 5.97 -21.96
CA SER A 80 -9.28 5.84 -20.88
C SER A 80 -8.05 5.05 -21.36
N ILE A 81 -6.85 5.64 -21.26
CA ILE A 81 -5.60 5.00 -21.67
C ILE A 81 -4.79 4.49 -20.49
N GLN A 82 -4.92 5.11 -19.32
CA GLN A 82 -4.17 4.71 -18.12
C GLN A 82 -4.94 5.04 -16.85
N ARG A 83 -4.85 4.15 -15.87
CA ARG A 83 -5.34 4.37 -14.51
C ARG A 83 -4.24 4.01 -13.53
N SER A 84 -3.70 4.99 -12.85
CA SER A 84 -2.53 4.85 -11.99
C SER A 84 -2.84 5.24 -10.55
N ARG A 85 -2.23 4.55 -9.60
CA ARG A 85 -2.25 4.91 -8.18
C ARG A 85 -0.98 5.64 -7.81
N TYR A 86 -1.12 6.78 -7.15
CA TYR A 86 -0.05 7.57 -6.55
C TYR A 86 -0.23 7.66 -5.04
N ASP A 87 0.87 7.95 -4.35
CA ASP A 87 0.96 8.17 -2.90
C ASP A 87 2.03 9.25 -2.69
N GLU A 88 1.62 10.45 -2.28
CA GLU A 88 2.50 11.61 -2.10
C GLU A 88 3.47 11.81 -3.30
N GLY A 89 2.94 11.90 -4.50
CA GLY A 89 3.69 12.07 -5.76
C GLY A 89 4.39 10.80 -6.28
N LEU A 90 4.51 9.77 -5.48
CA LEU A 90 5.16 8.53 -5.89
C LEU A 90 4.18 7.63 -6.68
N PHE A 91 4.50 7.34 -7.95
CA PHE A 91 3.78 6.33 -8.71
C PHE A 91 3.92 4.95 -8.05
N LEU A 92 2.80 4.36 -7.63
CA LEU A 92 2.78 3.03 -7.03
C LEU A 92 2.62 1.93 -8.09
N TYR A 93 1.54 1.98 -8.84
CA TYR A 93 1.23 0.97 -9.86
C TYR A 93 0.13 1.44 -10.82
N ASP A 94 0.04 0.78 -11.96
CA ASP A 94 -1.11 0.85 -12.86
C ASP A 94 -2.20 -0.13 -12.39
N LEU A 95 -3.47 0.30 -12.43
CA LEU A 95 -4.60 -0.52 -11.97
C LEU A 95 -4.85 -1.75 -12.85
N HIS A 96 -4.28 -1.80 -14.07
CA HIS A 96 -4.35 -2.96 -14.94
C HIS A 96 -3.29 -4.04 -14.64
N TRP A 97 -2.33 -3.75 -13.74
CA TRP A 97 -1.32 -4.74 -13.38
C TRP A 97 -1.91 -5.91 -12.62
N GLY A 98 -1.48 -7.11 -13.02
CA GLY A 98 -1.82 -8.32 -12.30
C GLY A 98 -1.00 -8.51 -11.01
N PRO A 99 -1.32 -9.53 -10.21
CA PRO A 99 -0.71 -9.74 -8.90
C PRO A 99 0.80 -10.03 -8.96
N LYS A 100 1.33 -10.50 -10.08
CA LYS A 100 2.76 -10.73 -10.27
C LYS A 100 3.53 -9.42 -10.44
N GLU A 101 3.04 -8.55 -11.30
CA GLU A 101 3.62 -7.23 -11.57
C GLU A 101 3.59 -6.37 -10.31
N LEU A 102 2.45 -6.34 -9.62
CA LEU A 102 2.28 -5.66 -8.33
C LEU A 102 3.27 -6.19 -7.28
N TYR A 103 3.41 -7.51 -7.13
CA TYR A 103 4.35 -8.09 -6.19
C TYR A 103 5.80 -7.69 -6.48
N THR A 104 6.19 -7.71 -7.76
CA THR A 104 7.51 -7.25 -8.19
C THR A 104 7.73 -5.77 -7.88
N ARG A 105 6.69 -4.94 -8.06
CA ARG A 105 6.72 -3.51 -7.71
C ARG A 105 6.89 -3.31 -6.21
N ALA A 106 6.12 -4.02 -5.38
CA ALA A 106 6.22 -3.95 -3.94
C ALA A 106 7.64 -4.29 -3.43
N GLN A 107 8.27 -5.34 -4.00
CA GLN A 107 9.66 -5.69 -3.65
C GLN A 107 10.66 -4.58 -4.00
N LYS A 108 10.46 -3.85 -5.10
CA LYS A 108 11.29 -2.69 -5.47
C LYS A 108 11.05 -1.51 -4.52
N LEU A 109 9.79 -1.25 -4.18
CA LEU A 109 9.40 -0.18 -3.25
C LEU A 109 9.95 -0.41 -1.84
N ARG A 110 9.99 -1.65 -1.34
CA ARG A 110 10.54 -1.99 -0.02
C ARG A 110 11.92 -1.36 0.25
N LYS A 111 12.74 -1.18 -0.79
CA LYS A 111 14.08 -0.59 -0.70
C LYS A 111 14.08 0.93 -0.71
N LYS A 112 12.98 1.56 -1.13
CA LYS A 112 12.90 3.02 -1.35
C LYS A 112 11.89 3.68 -0.41
N ASN A 113 10.73 3.09 -0.29
CA ASN A 113 9.61 3.56 0.52
C ASN A 113 8.84 2.33 1.02
N ILE A 114 9.01 2.03 2.31
CA ILE A 114 8.45 0.83 2.94
C ILE A 114 6.93 0.94 3.03
N GLU A 115 6.40 2.10 3.37
CA GLU A 115 4.98 2.37 3.50
C GLU A 115 4.26 2.11 2.17
N SER A 116 4.77 2.66 1.08
CA SER A 116 4.24 2.42 -0.26
C SER A 116 4.35 0.95 -0.69
N SER A 117 5.41 0.23 -0.25
CA SER A 117 5.50 -1.22 -0.45
C SER A 117 4.35 -1.94 0.23
N VAL A 118 4.05 -1.60 1.48
CA VAL A 118 2.95 -2.19 2.26
C VAL A 118 1.60 -1.93 1.58
N LEU A 119 1.36 -0.71 1.09
CA LEU A 119 0.13 -0.37 0.35
C LEU A 119 -0.08 -1.25 -0.88
N VAL A 120 0.97 -1.48 -1.67
CA VAL A 120 0.88 -2.35 -2.86
C VAL A 120 0.64 -3.81 -2.45
N LEU A 121 1.27 -4.30 -1.38
CA LEU A 121 1.04 -5.65 -0.85
C LEU A 121 -0.40 -5.81 -0.34
N ASP A 122 -0.96 -4.81 0.32
CA ASP A 122 -2.36 -4.81 0.77
C ASP A 122 -3.33 -4.87 -0.41
N ASN A 123 -3.06 -4.14 -1.49
CA ASN A 123 -3.86 -4.23 -2.70
C ASN A 123 -3.88 -5.67 -3.26
N ILE A 124 -2.73 -6.36 -3.29
CA ILE A 124 -2.67 -7.76 -3.77
C ILE A 124 -3.51 -8.68 -2.88
N VAL A 125 -3.39 -8.55 -1.56
CA VAL A 125 -4.13 -9.40 -0.59
C VAL A 125 -5.63 -9.19 -0.71
N ASN A 126 -6.08 -7.96 -0.94
CA ASN A 126 -7.50 -7.62 -0.98
C ASN A 126 -8.14 -7.91 -2.35
N SER A 127 -7.43 -7.64 -3.44
CA SER A 127 -7.99 -7.71 -4.80
C SER A 127 -7.74 -9.05 -5.49
N PHE A 128 -6.73 -9.84 -5.07
CA PHE A 128 -6.32 -11.08 -5.72
C PHE A 128 -6.21 -12.25 -4.74
N LYS A 129 -7.22 -12.43 -3.90
CA LYS A 129 -7.24 -13.39 -2.77
C LYS A 129 -6.87 -14.82 -3.15
N GLU A 130 -7.30 -15.27 -4.33
CA GLU A 130 -7.05 -16.64 -4.83
C GLU A 130 -5.67 -16.80 -5.48
N SER A 131 -4.93 -15.70 -5.65
CA SER A 131 -3.60 -15.75 -6.24
C SER A 131 -2.57 -16.25 -5.24
N LYS A 132 -1.60 -17.06 -5.71
CA LYS A 132 -0.41 -17.40 -4.92
C LYS A 132 0.36 -16.18 -4.41
N TYR A 133 0.19 -15.03 -5.08
CA TYR A 133 0.83 -13.77 -4.67
C TYR A 133 0.14 -13.12 -3.47
N ALA A 134 -1.14 -13.38 -3.22
CA ALA A 134 -1.82 -12.89 -2.01
C ALA A 134 -1.18 -13.45 -0.74
N THR A 135 -0.97 -14.78 -0.69
CA THR A 135 -0.28 -15.42 0.43
C THR A 135 1.14 -14.90 0.62
N ARG A 136 1.88 -14.77 -0.50
CA ARG A 136 3.26 -14.24 -0.47
C ARG A 136 3.30 -12.78 -0.01
N SER A 137 2.33 -11.97 -0.44
CA SER A 137 2.23 -10.55 -0.06
C SER A 137 1.94 -10.39 1.43
N GLN A 138 0.99 -11.17 1.96
CA GLN A 138 0.67 -11.14 3.39
C GLN A 138 1.88 -11.57 4.23
N PHE A 139 2.61 -12.61 3.78
CA PHE A 139 3.82 -13.06 4.46
C PHE A 139 4.95 -12.03 4.38
N LEU A 140 5.21 -11.44 3.20
CA LEU A 140 6.22 -10.41 3.02
C LEU A 140 5.93 -9.16 3.87
N LYS A 141 4.66 -8.79 4.01
CA LYS A 141 4.23 -7.72 4.91
C LYS A 141 4.64 -7.98 6.36
N ALA A 142 4.41 -9.22 6.85
CA ALA A 142 4.86 -9.62 8.18
C ALA A 142 6.39 -9.56 8.33
N GLU A 143 7.14 -9.97 7.30
CA GLU A 143 8.61 -9.86 7.29
C GLU A 143 9.09 -8.40 7.30
N ILE A 144 8.41 -7.50 6.59
CA ILE A 144 8.71 -6.05 6.61
C ILE A 144 8.59 -5.51 8.05
N TYR A 145 7.47 -5.78 8.72
CA TYR A 145 7.29 -5.35 10.12
C TYR A 145 8.32 -5.97 11.06
N MET A 146 8.66 -7.25 10.85
CA MET A 146 9.65 -7.95 11.66
C MET A 146 11.07 -7.43 11.45
N ASN A 147 11.50 -7.31 10.19
CA ASN A 147 12.92 -7.14 9.85
C ASN A 147 13.32 -5.71 9.54
N ASP A 148 12.43 -4.93 8.90
CA ASP A 148 12.74 -3.58 8.45
C ASP A 148 12.28 -2.54 9.49
N LEU A 149 11.01 -2.63 9.92
CA LEU A 149 10.41 -1.68 10.86
C LEU A 149 10.63 -2.03 12.33
N LYS A 150 10.99 -3.30 12.64
CA LYS A 150 11.14 -3.81 14.02
C LYS A 150 9.88 -3.64 14.88
N ASP A 151 8.72 -3.48 14.25
CA ASP A 151 7.42 -3.52 14.94
C ASP A 151 6.96 -4.97 15.10
N TYR A 152 7.42 -5.59 16.18
CA TYR A 152 7.15 -6.99 16.46
C TYR A 152 5.66 -7.27 16.75
N ASN A 153 4.91 -6.28 17.25
CA ASN A 153 3.48 -6.42 17.46
C ASN A 153 2.72 -6.43 16.13
N ALA A 154 3.08 -5.52 15.21
CA ALA A 154 2.54 -5.55 13.86
C ALA A 154 2.95 -6.85 13.14
N ALA A 155 4.20 -7.27 13.22
CA ALA A 155 4.67 -8.53 12.64
C ALA A 155 3.83 -9.73 13.11
N ILE A 156 3.54 -9.83 14.41
CA ILE A 156 2.67 -10.88 14.98
C ILE A 156 1.26 -10.81 14.37
N ARG A 157 0.67 -9.61 14.25
CA ARG A 157 -0.66 -9.44 13.64
C ARG A 157 -0.66 -9.92 12.19
N GLU A 158 0.34 -9.54 11.42
CA GLU A 158 0.43 -9.89 10.00
C GLU A 158 0.73 -11.38 9.78
N TYR A 159 1.62 -12.00 10.58
CA TYR A 159 1.81 -13.45 10.56
C TYR A 159 0.55 -14.23 10.96
N LYS A 160 -0.20 -13.78 11.97
CA LYS A 160 -1.50 -14.38 12.32
C LYS A 160 -2.53 -14.22 11.20
N ALA A 161 -2.48 -13.11 10.46
CA ALA A 161 -3.32 -12.92 9.27
C ALA A 161 -3.00 -13.95 8.18
N VAL A 162 -1.71 -14.30 7.92
CA VAL A 162 -1.37 -15.39 7.00
C VAL A 162 -2.02 -16.71 7.44
N VAL A 163 -1.91 -17.03 8.74
CA VAL A 163 -2.47 -18.29 9.31
C VAL A 163 -4.00 -18.35 9.20
N LYS A 164 -4.66 -17.18 9.29
CA LYS A 164 -6.13 -17.05 9.20
C LYS A 164 -6.63 -17.08 7.77
N LEU A 165 -6.00 -16.30 6.89
CA LEU A 165 -6.47 -16.11 5.51
C LEU A 165 -6.05 -17.26 4.59
N PHE A 166 -4.90 -17.89 4.84
CA PHE A 166 -4.30 -18.90 3.98
C PHE A 166 -3.88 -20.15 4.77
N PRO A 167 -4.78 -20.81 5.52
CA PRO A 167 -4.45 -21.80 6.55
C PRO A 167 -3.74 -23.06 6.03
N THR A 168 -3.92 -23.39 4.75
CA THR A 168 -3.34 -24.58 4.10
C THR A 168 -2.01 -24.30 3.40
N SER A 169 -1.58 -23.05 3.35
CA SER A 169 -0.33 -22.67 2.68
C SER A 169 0.91 -23.06 3.50
N ALA A 170 2.04 -23.25 2.83
CA ALA A 170 3.32 -23.46 3.51
C ALA A 170 3.67 -22.23 4.39
N GLN A 171 3.37 -21.03 3.90
CA GLN A 171 3.58 -19.77 4.64
C GLN A 171 2.78 -19.71 5.94
N ALA A 172 1.62 -20.38 6.05
CA ALA A 172 0.86 -20.42 7.30
C ALA A 172 1.61 -21.18 8.39
N GLN A 173 2.30 -22.27 8.04
CA GLN A 173 3.13 -23.00 8.98
C GLN A 173 4.33 -22.16 9.43
N ASP A 174 5.05 -21.57 8.49
CA ASP A 174 6.18 -20.70 8.79
C ASP A 174 5.73 -19.48 9.63
N SER A 175 4.57 -18.89 9.33
CA SER A 175 3.98 -17.78 10.09
C SER A 175 3.63 -18.16 11.53
N GLN A 176 3.01 -19.31 11.76
CA GLN A 176 2.70 -19.77 13.12
C GLN A 176 3.97 -20.02 13.94
N TYR A 177 5.03 -20.53 13.30
CA TYR A 177 6.34 -20.65 13.92
C TYR A 177 6.92 -19.28 14.27
N MET A 178 6.89 -18.33 13.33
CA MET A 178 7.40 -16.96 13.56
C MET A 178 6.69 -16.24 14.69
N VAL A 179 5.38 -16.39 14.81
CA VAL A 179 4.61 -15.84 15.96
C VAL A 179 5.16 -16.38 17.28
N SER A 180 5.40 -17.71 17.34
CA SER A 180 5.94 -18.36 18.54
C SER A 180 7.36 -17.88 18.86
N TYR A 181 8.19 -17.75 17.83
CA TYR A 181 9.57 -17.27 17.92
C TYR A 181 9.64 -15.82 18.42
N ILE A 182 8.82 -14.93 17.86
CA ILE A 182 8.79 -13.52 18.28
C ILE A 182 8.43 -13.43 19.77
N TYR A 183 7.40 -14.14 20.23
CA TYR A 183 7.06 -14.15 21.65
C TYR A 183 8.19 -14.71 22.53
N GLY A 184 8.88 -15.78 22.08
CA GLY A 184 9.88 -16.45 22.90
C GLY A 184 11.23 -15.79 22.93
N SER A 185 11.73 -15.38 21.77
CA SER A 185 13.11 -14.95 21.57
C SER A 185 13.28 -13.43 21.43
N VAL A 186 12.22 -12.74 21.02
CA VAL A 186 12.29 -11.28 20.81
C VAL A 186 11.62 -10.53 21.96
N LEU A 187 10.38 -10.91 22.31
CA LEU A 187 9.60 -10.25 23.36
C LEU A 187 9.76 -10.90 24.74
N GLU A 188 10.50 -11.99 24.83
CA GLU A 188 10.74 -12.79 26.05
C GLU A 188 9.46 -13.22 26.79
N ASN A 189 8.31 -13.20 26.12
CA ASN A 189 7.04 -13.64 26.67
C ASN A 189 6.90 -15.17 26.59
N ARG A 190 7.63 -15.85 27.50
CA ARG A 190 7.75 -17.30 27.52
C ARG A 190 6.40 -18.02 27.65
N LYS A 191 5.45 -17.46 28.40
CA LYS A 191 4.11 -18.02 28.58
C LYS A 191 3.35 -18.05 27.25
N GLN A 192 3.36 -16.94 26.52
CA GLN A 192 2.70 -16.84 25.22
C GLN A 192 3.41 -17.68 24.16
N ALA A 193 4.75 -17.66 24.11
CA ALA A 193 5.53 -18.51 23.22
C ALA A 193 5.18 -20.01 23.38
N LYS A 194 5.11 -20.49 24.63
CA LYS A 194 4.72 -21.87 24.92
C LYS A 194 3.33 -22.21 24.39
N LYS A 195 2.37 -21.28 24.54
CA LYS A 195 1.01 -21.44 24.00
C LYS A 195 1.02 -21.54 22.48
N GLU A 196 1.73 -20.65 21.80
CA GLU A 196 1.79 -20.59 20.33
C GLU A 196 2.52 -21.81 19.74
N TYR A 197 3.63 -22.28 20.34
CA TYR A 197 4.31 -23.51 19.93
C TYR A 197 3.42 -24.76 20.09
N LYS A 198 2.64 -24.87 21.18
CA LYS A 198 1.67 -25.96 21.35
C LYS A 198 0.57 -25.88 20.29
N THR A 199 0.09 -24.69 19.97
CA THR A 199 -0.87 -24.46 18.89
C THR A 199 -0.30 -24.92 17.55
N PHE A 200 0.98 -24.61 17.27
CA PHE A 200 1.67 -25.09 16.08
C PHE A 200 1.63 -26.62 15.96
N LEU A 201 2.07 -27.33 17.02
CA LEU A 201 2.11 -28.80 17.01
C LEU A 201 0.73 -29.43 16.83
N LYS A 202 -0.33 -28.83 17.37
CA LYS A 202 -1.71 -29.27 17.18
C LYS A 202 -2.21 -29.02 15.75
N LYS A 203 -1.89 -27.86 15.18
CA LYS A 203 -2.40 -27.43 13.87
C LYS A 203 -1.64 -28.04 12.70
N TYR A 204 -0.33 -28.26 12.88
CA TYR A 204 0.57 -28.70 11.81
C TYR A 204 1.43 -29.94 12.24
N PRO A 205 0.81 -31.05 12.60
CA PRO A 205 1.53 -32.21 13.16
C PRO A 205 2.52 -32.85 12.18
N SER A 206 2.31 -32.71 10.87
CA SER A 206 3.18 -33.25 9.81
C SER A 206 4.12 -32.20 9.20
N SER A 207 4.24 -31.01 9.82
CA SER A 207 5.13 -29.96 9.32
C SER A 207 6.61 -30.32 9.46
N ARG A 208 7.43 -29.92 8.48
CA ARG A 208 8.89 -30.00 8.56
C ARG A 208 9.48 -29.32 9.80
N LEU A 209 8.75 -28.35 10.39
CA LEU A 209 9.19 -27.56 11.54
C LEU A 209 8.89 -28.23 12.89
N VAL A 210 8.21 -29.38 12.93
CA VAL A 210 7.82 -30.07 14.19
C VAL A 210 9.01 -30.34 15.10
N SER A 211 10.11 -30.85 14.54
CA SER A 211 11.33 -31.14 15.32
C SER A 211 11.94 -29.87 15.94
N ALA A 212 12.01 -28.77 15.15
CA ALA A 212 12.49 -27.49 15.65
C ALA A 212 11.58 -26.93 16.75
N VAL A 213 10.27 -26.97 16.57
CA VAL A 213 9.29 -26.53 17.56
C VAL A 213 9.38 -27.32 18.88
N ARG A 214 9.58 -28.65 18.81
CA ARG A 214 9.77 -29.48 20.01
C ARG A 214 11.04 -29.11 20.77
N LEU A 215 12.12 -28.82 20.05
CA LEU A 215 13.37 -28.38 20.64
C LEU A 215 13.22 -27.03 21.36
N GLU A 216 12.60 -26.05 20.70
CA GLU A 216 12.31 -24.74 21.29
C GLU A 216 11.44 -24.86 22.55
N LEU A 217 10.40 -25.69 22.53
CA LEU A 217 9.57 -25.93 23.70
C LEU A 217 10.35 -26.55 24.86
N LYS A 218 11.26 -27.50 24.58
CA LYS A 218 12.12 -28.10 25.60
C LYS A 218 13.04 -27.08 26.25
N GLN A 219 13.69 -26.25 25.44
CA GLN A 219 14.56 -25.16 25.92
C GLN A 219 13.77 -24.12 26.75
N LEU A 220 12.57 -23.76 26.27
CA LEU A 220 11.69 -22.79 26.94
C LEU A 220 11.28 -23.32 28.33
N ASN A 221 10.88 -24.61 28.42
CA ASN A 221 10.51 -25.24 29.69
C ASN A 221 11.71 -25.27 30.67
N SER A 222 12.92 -25.61 30.20
CA SER A 222 14.13 -25.62 31.04
C SER A 222 14.46 -24.19 31.57
N ARG A 223 14.29 -23.16 30.75
CA ARG A 223 14.48 -21.75 31.17
C ARG A 223 13.38 -21.25 32.12
N MET A 224 12.18 -21.83 32.09
CA MET A 224 11.08 -21.52 33.01
C MET A 224 11.22 -22.23 34.36
N ALA A 225 11.86 -23.40 34.41
CA ALA A 225 12.08 -24.16 35.63
C ALA A 225 13.26 -23.64 36.50
N ARG A 226 14.12 -22.79 35.92
CA ARG A 226 15.30 -22.20 36.63
C ARG A 226 14.99 -20.83 37.27
N LYS A 227 13.75 -20.35 37.18
CA LYS A 227 13.22 -19.16 37.89
C LYS A 227 12.25 -19.56 38.97
#